data_3cb63d02700172be25092dcff49f0223
#
_entry.id   3cb63d02700172be25092dcff49f0223
#
_cell.length_a   1.000
_cell.length_b   1.000
_cell.length_c   1.000
_cell.angle_alpha   90.00
_cell.angle_beta   90.00
_cell.angle_gamma   90.00
#
_symmetry.space_group_name_H-M   'P 1'
#
loop_
_entity.id
_entity.type
_entity.pdbx_description
1 polymer ?
#
loop_
_entity_poly.entity_id
_entity_poly.type
_entity_poly.pdbx_seq_one_letter_code
_entity_poly.pdbx_strand_id
1 'polypeptide(L)'
;MRAYVKQTFKNIVMYISSINICNFRNFVNDEIFFNDGLNIIIGHNNAGKTNLLKALNLVIDINHTKRLEIADFNKEISLEELKQNPPKVEIQVSIKKSTNTSESYFDDLITISSWLTKLEDDFEAKLTYVFFLPENDIENYHSMISHVDTNLEEMKQKQIIWNLIEHN
;
A
#
# COMPACT_ATOMS: atom_id res chain seq x y z
N MET A 1 48.48 1.97 13.44
CA MET A 1 47.33 1.34 14.11
C MET A 1 46.12 1.48 13.16
N ARG A 2 45.69 0.41 12.50
CA ARG A 2 44.48 0.44 11.59
C ARG A 2 43.31 -0.07 12.42
N ALA A 3 42.33 0.79 12.67
CA ALA A 3 41.08 0.38 13.30
C ALA A 3 40.20 -0.30 12.25
N TYR A 4 39.93 -1.58 12.40
CA TYR A 4 38.91 -2.30 11.65
C TYR A 4 37.56 -2.10 12.35
N VAL A 5 36.66 -1.39 11.73
CA VAL A 5 35.25 -1.39 12.15
C VAL A 5 34.63 -2.69 11.63
N LYS A 6 34.47 -3.66 12.53
CA LYS A 6 33.71 -4.88 12.24
C LYS A 6 32.25 -4.52 12.25
N GLN A 7 31.66 -4.22 11.09
CA GLN A 7 30.22 -4.11 10.94
C GLN A 7 29.63 -5.51 11.11
N THR A 8 29.11 -5.81 12.29
CA THR A 8 28.31 -7.01 12.53
C THR A 8 26.94 -6.72 11.93
N PHE A 9 26.65 -7.24 10.74
CA PHE A 9 25.28 -7.26 10.24
C PHE A 9 24.48 -8.12 11.21
N LYS A 10 23.52 -7.50 11.90
CA LYS A 10 22.53 -8.22 12.68
C LYS A 10 21.78 -9.13 11.70
N ASN A 11 21.72 -10.42 12.00
CA ASN A 11 21.00 -11.36 11.13
C ASN A 11 19.56 -10.89 11.00
N ILE A 12 19.07 -10.74 9.77
CA ILE A 12 17.70 -10.33 9.50
C ILE A 12 16.81 -11.53 9.79
N VAL A 13 15.97 -11.43 10.80
CA VAL A 13 15.07 -12.53 11.23
C VAL A 13 13.79 -12.56 10.44
N MET A 14 13.42 -11.43 9.83
CA MET A 14 12.20 -11.30 9.02
C MET A 14 12.46 -10.48 7.76
N TYR A 15 11.64 -10.67 6.75
CA TYR A 15 11.69 -9.91 5.51
C TYR A 15 10.28 -9.62 4.98
N ILE A 16 10.15 -8.60 4.16
CA ILE A 16 8.92 -8.33 3.42
C ILE A 16 8.81 -9.37 2.31
N SER A 17 7.80 -10.23 2.38
CA SER A 17 7.61 -11.31 1.39
C SER A 17 6.76 -10.88 0.21
N SER A 18 5.79 -10.00 0.42
CA SER A 18 4.99 -9.41 -0.67
C SER A 18 4.40 -8.06 -0.28
N ILE A 19 4.00 -7.30 -1.29
CA ILE A 19 3.13 -6.15 -1.17
C ILE A 19 1.99 -6.28 -2.18
N ASN A 20 0.75 -6.10 -1.72
CA ASN A 20 -0.42 -5.96 -2.57
C ASN A 20 -0.83 -4.49 -2.57
N ILE A 21 -1.06 -3.91 -3.74
CA ILE A 21 -1.38 -2.49 -3.94
C ILE A 21 -2.63 -2.38 -4.78
N CYS A 22 -3.68 -1.81 -4.21
CA CYS A 22 -4.96 -1.61 -4.89
C CYS A 22 -5.29 -0.12 -5.01
N ASN A 23 -5.61 0.31 -6.22
CA ASN A 23 -6.06 1.66 -6.57
C ASN A 23 -5.09 2.80 -6.22
N PHE A 24 -3.78 2.54 -6.17
CA PHE A 24 -2.77 3.54 -5.86
C PHE A 24 -1.93 3.91 -7.08
N ARG A 25 -2.02 5.16 -7.53
CA ARG A 25 -1.26 5.72 -8.66
C ARG A 25 -1.39 4.87 -9.93
N ASN A 26 -0.30 4.20 -10.36
CA ASN A 26 -0.28 3.31 -11.52
C ASN A 26 -0.64 1.85 -11.20
N PHE A 27 -0.88 1.53 -9.94
CA PHE A 27 -1.28 0.19 -9.51
C PHE A 27 -2.81 0.09 -9.43
N VAL A 28 -3.37 -0.88 -10.14
CA VAL A 28 -4.81 -1.17 -10.11
C VAL A 28 -5.13 -2.17 -9.01
N ASN A 29 -4.53 -3.36 -9.11
CA ASN A 29 -4.59 -4.43 -8.13
C ASN A 29 -3.40 -5.36 -8.40
N ASP A 30 -2.23 -4.96 -7.89
CA ASP A 30 -0.96 -5.58 -8.22
C ASP A 30 -0.33 -6.20 -6.97
N GLU A 31 0.11 -7.45 -7.07
CA GLU A 31 0.87 -8.12 -6.04
C GLU A 31 2.33 -8.30 -6.49
N ILE A 32 3.26 -7.85 -5.67
CA ILE A 32 4.69 -7.90 -5.92
C ILE A 32 5.34 -8.74 -4.82
N PHE A 33 6.09 -9.77 -5.23
CA PHE A 33 6.81 -10.66 -4.32
C PHE A 33 8.27 -10.27 -4.19
N PHE A 34 8.81 -10.45 -2.99
CA PHE A 34 10.21 -10.21 -2.67
C PHE A 34 10.89 -11.49 -2.19
N ASN A 35 12.17 -11.60 -2.47
CA ASN A 35 13.01 -12.68 -1.97
C ASN A 35 13.54 -12.33 -0.57
N ASP A 36 13.88 -13.36 0.20
CA ASP A 36 14.61 -13.24 1.44
C ASP A 36 16.06 -12.78 1.14
N GLY A 37 16.38 -11.51 1.45
CA GLY A 37 17.66 -10.88 1.19
C GLY A 37 17.59 -9.69 0.25
N LEU A 38 18.54 -9.58 -0.68
CA LEU A 38 18.66 -8.43 -1.58
C LEU A 38 17.64 -8.51 -2.72
N ASN A 39 16.83 -7.46 -2.85
CA ASN A 39 15.90 -7.28 -3.96
C ASN A 39 16.31 -6.05 -4.78
N ILE A 40 16.43 -6.21 -6.09
CA ILE A 40 16.82 -5.14 -7.03
C ILE A 40 15.64 -4.84 -7.94
N ILE A 41 15.14 -3.61 -7.88
CA ILE A 41 14.03 -3.13 -8.70
C ILE A 41 14.58 -2.43 -9.93
N ILE A 42 14.40 -3.04 -11.11
CA ILE A 42 14.87 -2.52 -12.40
C ILE A 42 13.67 -2.13 -13.26
N GLY A 43 13.79 -1.08 -14.02
CA GLY A 43 12.78 -0.65 -14.97
C GLY A 43 13.11 0.73 -15.56
N HIS A 44 12.50 1.06 -16.69
CA HIS A 44 12.62 2.39 -17.29
C HIS A 44 11.97 3.48 -16.43
N ASN A 45 12.20 4.73 -16.79
CA ASN A 45 11.54 5.85 -16.12
C ASN A 45 10.02 5.70 -16.29
N ASN A 46 9.26 6.03 -15.25
CA ASN A 46 7.80 5.87 -15.19
C ASN A 46 7.27 4.43 -15.01
N ALA A 47 8.12 3.43 -14.84
CA ALA A 47 7.70 2.04 -14.59
C ALA A 47 7.08 1.79 -13.20
N GLY A 48 6.82 2.84 -12.41
CA GLY A 48 6.20 2.70 -11.09
C GLY A 48 7.17 2.43 -9.93
N LYS A 49 8.49 2.35 -10.14
CA LYS A 49 9.47 2.08 -9.06
C LYS A 49 9.34 3.00 -7.86
N THR A 50 9.24 4.30 -8.11
CA THR A 50 9.04 5.30 -7.04
C THR A 50 7.69 5.15 -6.36
N ASN A 51 6.65 4.75 -7.09
CA ASN A 51 5.32 4.53 -6.53
C ASN A 51 5.29 3.31 -5.63
N LEU A 52 6.02 2.24 -5.98
CA LEU A 52 6.20 1.08 -5.10
C LEU A 52 6.88 1.46 -3.78
N LEU A 53 7.96 2.25 -3.83
CA LEU A 53 8.61 2.73 -2.61
C LEU A 53 7.71 3.64 -1.77
N LYS A 54 6.89 4.48 -2.42
CA LYS A 54 5.89 5.30 -1.71
C LYS A 54 4.82 4.43 -1.05
N ALA A 55 4.33 3.39 -1.73
CA ALA A 55 3.38 2.44 -1.16
C ALA A 55 3.96 1.72 0.07
N LEU A 56 5.20 1.24 0.01
CA LEU A 56 5.90 0.66 1.15
C LEU A 56 6.00 1.65 2.32
N ASN A 57 6.38 2.90 2.07
CA ASN A 57 6.51 3.92 3.11
C ASN A 57 5.16 4.25 3.77
N LEU A 58 4.05 4.25 3.03
CA LEU A 58 2.72 4.43 3.62
C LEU A 58 2.38 3.37 4.66
N VAL A 59 2.85 2.15 4.48
CA VAL A 59 2.58 1.05 5.42
C VAL A 59 3.59 1.04 6.56
N ILE A 60 4.89 1.11 6.26
CA ILE A 60 5.98 0.78 7.19
C ILE A 60 6.47 2.00 7.97
N ASP A 61 6.58 3.17 7.33
CA ASP A 61 7.13 4.35 7.99
C ASP A 61 6.06 5.03 8.86
N ILE A 62 6.22 4.90 10.18
CA ILE A 62 5.32 5.51 11.18
C ILE A 62 5.38 7.04 11.18
N ASN A 63 6.46 7.63 10.71
CA ASN A 63 6.64 9.08 10.65
C ASN A 63 6.16 9.68 9.31
N HIS A 64 5.82 8.82 8.35
CA HIS A 64 5.32 9.28 7.05
C HIS A 64 3.90 9.85 7.18
N THR A 65 3.61 10.92 6.43
CA THR A 65 2.26 11.45 6.34
C THR A 65 1.34 10.41 5.70
N LYS A 66 0.33 9.95 6.44
CA LYS A 66 -0.60 8.90 6.01
C LYS A 66 -1.79 9.42 5.20
N ARG A 67 -1.78 10.69 4.82
CA ARG A 67 -2.84 11.30 4.02
C ARG A 67 -2.49 11.21 2.53
N LEU A 68 -3.44 10.74 1.72
CA LEU A 68 -3.35 10.73 0.27
C LEU A 68 -4.11 11.93 -0.31
N GLU A 69 -3.68 12.35 -1.50
CA GLU A 69 -4.37 13.32 -2.34
C GLU A 69 -5.09 12.60 -3.49
N ILE A 70 -6.01 13.29 -4.16
CA ILE A 70 -6.74 12.73 -5.31
C ILE A 70 -5.80 12.27 -6.43
N ALA A 71 -4.63 12.92 -6.57
CA ALA A 71 -3.60 12.50 -7.51
C ALA A 71 -2.96 11.14 -7.18
N ASP A 72 -3.11 10.65 -5.96
CA ASP A 72 -2.58 9.35 -5.53
C ASP A 72 -3.49 8.17 -5.86
N PHE A 73 -4.75 8.44 -6.23
CA PHE A 73 -5.67 7.39 -6.67
C PHE A 73 -5.38 6.96 -8.11
N ASN A 74 -5.60 5.67 -8.39
CA ASN A 74 -5.57 5.18 -9.76
C ASN A 74 -6.74 5.77 -10.57
N LYS A 75 -6.44 6.34 -11.73
CA LYS A 75 -7.46 6.98 -12.59
C LYS A 75 -8.16 6.01 -13.54
N GLU A 76 -7.73 4.73 -13.53
CA GLU A 76 -8.36 3.68 -14.34
C GLU A 76 -9.59 3.06 -13.67
N ILE A 77 -9.88 3.38 -12.38
CA ILE A 77 -11.13 2.98 -11.72
C ILE A 77 -12.32 3.27 -12.65
N SER A 78 -13.17 2.28 -12.89
CA SER A 78 -14.27 2.40 -13.83
C SER A 78 -15.32 3.42 -13.36
N LEU A 79 -16.06 4.00 -14.33
CA LEU A 79 -17.18 4.91 -14.01
C LEU A 79 -18.26 4.20 -13.18
N GLU A 80 -18.51 2.92 -13.48
CA GLU A 80 -19.50 2.12 -12.76
C GLU A 80 -19.09 1.92 -11.30
N GLU A 81 -17.82 1.60 -11.06
CA GLU A 81 -17.28 1.45 -9.70
C GLU A 81 -17.36 2.76 -8.92
N LEU A 82 -16.97 3.89 -9.52
CA LEU A 82 -17.10 5.21 -8.91
C LEU A 82 -18.54 5.61 -8.59
N LYS A 83 -19.51 5.19 -9.40
CA LYS A 83 -20.94 5.44 -9.12
C LYS A 83 -21.50 4.58 -8.01
N GLN A 84 -20.98 3.37 -7.85
CA GLN A 84 -21.45 2.45 -6.83
C GLN A 84 -20.80 2.68 -5.47
N ASN A 85 -19.50 2.99 -5.46
CA ASN A 85 -18.74 3.11 -4.24
C ASN A 85 -17.74 4.26 -4.30
N PRO A 86 -17.48 4.96 -3.16
CA PRO A 86 -16.37 5.87 -3.07
C PRO A 86 -15.05 5.15 -3.36
N PRO A 87 -14.11 5.78 -4.06
CA PRO A 87 -12.82 5.17 -4.33
C PRO A 87 -12.04 4.97 -3.02
N LYS A 88 -11.38 3.81 -2.90
CA LYS A 88 -10.48 3.51 -1.78
C LYS A 88 -9.11 3.07 -2.29
N VAL A 89 -8.08 3.36 -1.51
CA VAL A 89 -6.74 2.80 -1.70
C VAL A 89 -6.48 1.79 -0.61
N GLU A 90 -5.98 0.62 -0.98
CA GLU A 90 -5.60 -0.41 -0.02
C GLU A 90 -4.20 -0.93 -0.35
N ILE A 91 -3.31 -0.92 0.64
CA ILE A 91 -1.95 -1.41 0.49
C ILE A 91 -1.66 -2.36 1.65
N GLN A 92 -1.35 -3.62 1.32
CA GLN A 92 -1.05 -4.65 2.31
C GLN A 92 0.38 -5.16 2.12
N VAL A 93 1.16 -5.15 3.18
CA VAL A 93 2.51 -5.71 3.25
C VAL A 93 2.49 -6.99 4.06
N SER A 94 3.00 -8.07 3.49
CA SER A 94 3.20 -9.34 4.18
C SER A 94 4.67 -9.47 4.60
N ILE A 95 4.88 -9.86 5.86
CA ILE A 95 6.20 -10.07 6.46
C ILE A 95 6.29 -11.55 6.85
N LYS A 96 7.40 -12.20 6.49
CA LYS A 96 7.66 -13.60 6.83
C LYS A 96 9.00 -13.74 7.55
N LYS A 97 9.14 -14.89 8.23
CA LYS A 97 10.40 -15.29 8.83
C LYS A 97 11.46 -15.52 7.75
N SER A 98 12.67 -15.02 7.99
CA SER A 98 13.83 -15.34 7.16
C SER A 98 14.26 -16.79 7.36
N THR A 99 14.54 -17.49 6.27
CA THR A 99 15.08 -18.86 6.30
C THR A 99 16.59 -18.88 6.51
N ASN A 100 17.24 -17.70 6.45
CA ASN A 100 18.70 -17.56 6.50
C ASN A 100 19.27 -17.41 7.92
N THR A 101 18.42 -17.53 8.96
CA THR A 101 18.84 -17.31 10.34
C THR A 101 18.53 -18.51 11.24
N SER A 102 19.51 -18.86 12.09
CA SER A 102 19.39 -19.92 13.11
C SER A 102 19.27 -19.37 14.55
N GLU A 103 19.15 -18.04 14.71
CA GLU A 103 19.17 -17.39 16.03
C GLU A 103 17.77 -17.20 16.62
N SER A 104 17.73 -17.05 17.96
CA SER A 104 16.51 -16.81 18.73
C SER A 104 15.88 -15.45 18.40
N TYR A 105 14.60 -15.44 18.06
CA TYR A 105 13.87 -14.29 17.47
C TYR A 105 12.85 -13.67 18.43
N PHE A 106 12.96 -13.93 19.72
CA PHE A 106 11.93 -13.48 20.68
C PHE A 106 11.75 -11.96 20.70
N ASP A 107 12.84 -11.20 20.64
CA ASP A 107 12.76 -9.74 20.69
C ASP A 107 12.12 -9.14 19.41
N ASP A 108 12.36 -9.75 18.24
CA ASP A 108 11.79 -9.29 16.96
C ASP A 108 10.32 -9.69 16.84
N LEU A 109 9.93 -10.87 17.36
CA LEU A 109 8.52 -11.28 17.45
C LEU A 109 7.70 -10.36 18.34
N ILE A 110 8.26 -9.84 19.43
CA ILE A 110 7.58 -8.85 20.28
C ILE A 110 7.24 -7.60 19.47
N THR A 111 8.15 -7.15 18.60
CA THR A 111 7.96 -5.95 17.77
C THR A 111 6.80 -6.08 16.79
N ILE A 112 6.57 -7.27 16.24
CA ILE A 112 5.50 -7.53 15.25
C ILE A 112 4.29 -8.28 15.83
N SER A 113 4.28 -8.55 17.12
CA SER A 113 3.26 -9.40 17.77
C SER A 113 1.82 -8.95 17.51
N SER A 114 1.59 -7.63 17.42
CA SER A 114 0.27 -7.06 17.13
C SER A 114 -0.23 -7.31 15.70
N TRP A 115 0.65 -7.71 14.79
CA TRP A 115 0.37 -7.87 13.36
C TRP A 115 0.45 -9.32 12.89
N LEU A 116 0.77 -10.23 13.81
CA LEU A 116 0.87 -11.66 13.50
C LEU A 116 -0.49 -12.21 13.08
N THR A 117 -0.53 -12.83 11.92
CA THR A 117 -1.69 -13.57 11.40
C THR A 117 -1.52 -15.08 11.57
N LYS A 118 -0.28 -15.52 11.77
CA LYS A 118 0.10 -16.92 12.01
C LYS A 118 1.21 -16.97 13.05
N LEU A 119 1.02 -17.75 14.10
CA LEU A 119 1.95 -17.90 15.24
C LEU A 119 2.51 -19.32 15.30
N GLU A 120 3.19 -19.73 14.25
CA GLU A 120 3.92 -21.00 14.16
C GLU A 120 5.40 -20.74 13.91
N ASP A 121 6.19 -21.80 13.76
CA ASP A 121 7.63 -21.69 13.48
C ASP A 121 7.95 -20.87 12.22
N ASP A 122 7.03 -20.84 11.26
CA ASP A 122 7.04 -20.01 10.06
C ASP A 122 6.02 -18.86 10.16
N PHE A 123 6.19 -17.97 11.09
CA PHE A 123 5.27 -16.86 11.31
C PHE A 123 5.06 -15.96 10.08
N GLU A 124 3.84 -15.43 9.97
CA GLU A 124 3.46 -14.40 9.01
C GLU A 124 2.79 -13.24 9.72
N ALA A 125 3.16 -12.02 9.34
CA ALA A 125 2.50 -10.81 9.80
C ALA A 125 2.01 -10.01 8.59
N LYS A 126 0.86 -9.32 8.74
CA LYS A 126 0.28 -8.47 7.72
C LYS A 126 0.02 -7.08 8.27
N LEU A 127 0.49 -6.07 7.55
CA LEU A 127 0.20 -4.68 7.81
C LEU A 127 -0.61 -4.14 6.64
N THR A 128 -1.75 -3.51 6.95
CA THR A 128 -2.61 -2.95 5.92
C THR A 128 -2.82 -1.46 6.17
N TYR A 129 -2.58 -0.67 5.14
CA TYR A 129 -2.96 0.72 5.05
C TYR A 129 -4.20 0.84 4.18
N VAL A 130 -5.26 1.48 4.69
CA VAL A 130 -6.48 1.75 3.94
C VAL A 130 -6.79 3.24 4.02
N PHE A 131 -6.98 3.85 2.86
CA PHE A 131 -7.47 5.22 2.74
C PHE A 131 -8.83 5.20 2.04
N PHE A 132 -9.87 5.66 2.72
CA PHE A 132 -11.25 5.53 2.30
C PHE A 132 -12.09 6.70 2.81
N LEU A 133 -13.27 6.89 2.21
CA LEU A 133 -14.24 7.86 2.68
C LEU A 133 -14.94 7.31 3.93
N PRO A 134 -15.05 8.10 5.04
CA PRO A 134 -15.77 7.69 6.23
C PRO A 134 -17.23 7.33 5.94
N GLU A 135 -17.78 6.36 6.67
CA GLU A 135 -19.15 5.87 6.49
C GLU A 135 -20.19 6.98 6.54
N ASN A 136 -20.00 7.95 7.42
CA ASN A 136 -20.91 9.10 7.60
C ASN A 136 -20.99 10.01 6.35
N ASP A 137 -19.99 9.94 5.46
CA ASP A 137 -19.92 10.78 4.26
C ASP A 137 -20.38 10.04 2.98
N ILE A 138 -20.69 8.74 3.09
CA ILE A 138 -21.11 7.91 1.93
C ILE A 138 -22.44 8.41 1.33
N GLU A 139 -23.42 8.77 2.17
CA GLU A 139 -24.69 9.30 1.69
C GLU A 139 -24.51 10.62 0.92
N ASN A 140 -23.63 11.49 1.43
CA ASN A 140 -23.28 12.73 0.76
C ASN A 140 -22.60 12.47 -0.59
N TYR A 141 -21.68 11.50 -0.63
CA TYR A 141 -21.04 11.05 -1.86
C TYR A 141 -22.06 10.61 -2.92
N HIS A 142 -23.00 9.73 -2.57
CA HIS A 142 -24.03 9.28 -3.50
C HIS A 142 -24.96 10.41 -3.94
N SER A 143 -25.29 11.32 -3.06
CA SER A 143 -26.07 12.51 -3.39
C SER A 143 -25.37 13.37 -4.43
N MET A 144 -24.07 13.65 -4.25
CA MET A 144 -23.25 14.41 -5.21
C MET A 144 -23.18 13.72 -6.58
N ILE A 145 -22.96 12.41 -6.61
CA ILE A 145 -22.82 11.65 -7.85
C ILE A 145 -24.15 11.57 -8.61
N SER A 146 -25.28 11.51 -7.91
CA SER A 146 -26.60 11.48 -8.55
C SER A 146 -26.91 12.71 -9.41
N HIS A 147 -26.22 13.82 -9.19
CA HIS A 147 -26.34 15.05 -9.96
C HIS A 147 -25.46 15.10 -11.22
N VAL A 148 -24.60 14.10 -11.44
CA VAL A 148 -23.76 14.04 -12.64
C VAL A 148 -24.62 13.67 -13.85
N ASP A 149 -24.60 14.52 -14.87
CA ASP A 149 -25.37 14.29 -16.09
C ASP A 149 -24.95 13.01 -16.82
N THR A 150 -25.84 12.04 -16.89
CA THR A 150 -25.61 10.72 -17.51
C THR A 150 -25.56 10.76 -19.04
N ASN A 151 -25.95 11.86 -19.69
CA ASN A 151 -25.87 12.03 -21.13
C ASN A 151 -24.46 12.44 -21.62
N LEU A 152 -23.56 12.79 -20.68
CA LEU A 152 -22.19 13.12 -21.02
C LEU A 152 -21.39 11.85 -21.35
N GLU A 153 -20.34 12.03 -22.18
CA GLU A 153 -19.35 10.97 -22.40
C GLU A 153 -18.74 10.47 -21.09
N GLU A 154 -18.46 9.17 -21.02
CA GLU A 154 -17.93 8.51 -19.81
C GLU A 154 -16.72 9.23 -19.21
N MET A 155 -15.77 9.63 -20.08
CA MET A 155 -14.56 10.34 -19.64
C MET A 155 -14.89 11.67 -18.94
N LYS A 156 -15.88 12.41 -19.43
CA LYS A 156 -16.33 13.66 -18.80
C LYS A 156 -17.03 13.41 -17.47
N GLN A 157 -17.86 12.38 -17.41
CA GLN A 157 -18.50 11.99 -16.15
C GLN A 157 -17.45 11.64 -15.08
N LYS A 158 -16.45 10.81 -15.43
CA LYS A 158 -15.33 10.48 -14.52
C LYS A 158 -14.59 11.73 -14.05
N GLN A 159 -14.29 12.66 -14.96
CA GLN A 159 -13.60 13.90 -14.60
C GLN A 159 -14.39 14.75 -13.61
N ILE A 160 -15.70 14.86 -13.82
CA ILE A 160 -16.61 15.60 -12.91
C ILE A 160 -16.61 14.93 -11.54
N ILE A 161 -16.72 13.60 -11.47
CA ILE A 161 -16.70 12.86 -10.21
C ILE A 161 -15.39 13.09 -9.46
N TRP A 162 -14.24 12.98 -10.12
CA TRP A 162 -12.95 13.25 -9.47
C TRP A 162 -12.84 14.69 -8.96
N ASN A 163 -13.33 15.67 -9.71
CA ASN A 163 -13.35 17.05 -9.24
C ASN A 163 -14.28 17.24 -8.04
N LEU A 164 -15.43 16.56 -7.99
CA LEU A 164 -16.33 16.62 -6.84
C LEU A 164 -15.67 16.01 -5.57
N ILE A 165 -14.94 14.90 -5.72
CA ILE A 165 -14.22 14.27 -4.60
C ILE A 165 -13.09 15.18 -4.09
N GLU A 166 -12.42 15.93 -4.96
CA GLU A 166 -11.30 16.81 -4.60
C GLU A 166 -11.74 18.04 -3.79
N HIS A 167 -12.94 18.54 -4.01
CA HIS A 167 -13.41 19.80 -3.47
C HIS A 167 -14.37 19.66 -2.26
N ASN A 168 -14.70 18.44 -1.86
CA ASN A 168 -15.55 18.13 -0.71
C ASN A 168 -14.84 17.24 0.31
#